data_26e9e9408182ec838e666c231cc298f4
#
_entry.id   26e9e9408182ec838e666c231cc298f4
#
_cell.length_a   1.000
_cell.length_b   1.000
_cell.length_c   1.000
_cell.angle_alpha   90.00
_cell.angle_beta   90.00
_cell.angle_gamma   90.00
#
_symmetry.space_group_name_H-M   'P 1'
#
loop_
_entity.id
_entity.type
_entity.pdbx_description
1 polymer ?
#
loop_
_entity_poly.entity_id
_entity_poly.type
_entity_poly.pdbx_seq_one_letter_code
_entity_poly.pdbx_strand_id
1 'polypeptide(L)'
;MTKLISNKRIAQIAAAAAIGAIVGLVVFTIAQVTGRNLYIIIGGIAGAAAVLVLQQYWRTVQLTEVKITVPQVSELTFVVNNDARQVAWKLYIETVTRVSTQPLSDEEGFIREALSSLYGLFATTRDTLKSSRPSVPVSGGQTVEHLAVTMLNHELRPFLSKWHPRLRDFEKAHPGDKESSWPDNMTCRAELRRVQDHLTGFALGFARLAGVRNAEAAIVPASQPAS
;
A
#
# COMPACT_ATOMS: atom_id res chain seq x y z
N MET A 1 20.36 -10.85 7.76
CA MET A 1 19.66 -10.80 6.46
C MET A 1 20.43 -10.13 5.33
N THR A 2 21.41 -9.29 5.61
CA THR A 2 22.20 -8.52 4.62
C THR A 2 23.17 -9.36 3.77
N LYS A 3 23.66 -10.51 4.25
CA LYS A 3 24.60 -11.39 3.53
C LYS A 3 23.98 -12.17 2.35
N LEU A 4 22.70 -12.53 2.41
CA LEU A 4 22.02 -13.29 1.35
C LEU A 4 21.72 -12.45 0.08
N ILE A 5 21.51 -11.15 0.25
CA ILE A 5 21.26 -10.22 -0.85
C ILE A 5 22.56 -9.93 -1.62
N SER A 6 23.72 -9.92 -0.91
CA SER A 6 25.04 -9.74 -1.52
C SER A 6 25.41 -10.92 -2.43
N ASN A 7 25.17 -12.16 -1.98
CA ASN A 7 25.52 -13.36 -2.76
C ASN A 7 24.70 -13.51 -4.06
N LYS A 8 23.41 -13.13 -4.06
CA LYS A 8 22.59 -13.13 -5.29
C LYS A 8 23.08 -12.09 -6.30
N ARG A 9 23.46 -10.91 -5.87
CA ARG A 9 24.01 -9.87 -6.76
C ARG A 9 25.37 -10.25 -7.32
N ILE A 10 26.22 -10.84 -6.51
CA ILE A 10 27.53 -11.34 -6.95
C ILE A 10 27.34 -12.47 -7.97
N ALA A 11 26.44 -13.40 -7.72
CA ALA A 11 26.10 -14.47 -8.67
C ALA A 11 25.54 -13.93 -9.99
N GLN A 12 24.72 -12.89 -9.98
CA GLN A 12 24.20 -12.25 -11.19
C GLN A 12 25.29 -11.54 -11.99
N ILE A 13 26.22 -10.83 -11.31
CA ILE A 13 27.35 -10.17 -11.95
C ILE A 13 28.32 -11.24 -12.53
N ALA A 14 28.59 -12.32 -11.81
CA ALA A 14 29.42 -13.42 -12.29
C ALA A 14 28.79 -14.10 -13.51
N ALA A 15 27.47 -14.33 -13.50
CA ALA A 15 26.74 -14.91 -14.64
C ALA A 15 26.78 -13.97 -15.85
N ALA A 16 26.60 -12.65 -15.65
CA ALA A 16 26.70 -11.67 -16.73
C ALA A 16 28.14 -11.59 -17.31
N ALA A 17 29.15 -11.66 -16.47
CA ALA A 17 30.55 -11.69 -16.89
C ALA A 17 30.88 -12.97 -17.67
N ALA A 18 30.39 -14.13 -17.24
CA ALA A 18 30.55 -15.40 -17.95
C ALA A 18 29.87 -15.40 -19.33
N ILE A 19 28.65 -14.84 -19.41
CA ILE A 19 27.95 -14.66 -20.68
C ILE A 19 28.76 -13.71 -21.61
N GLY A 20 29.25 -12.60 -21.08
CA GLY A 20 30.08 -11.66 -21.82
C GLY A 20 31.37 -12.28 -22.33
N ALA A 21 32.04 -13.14 -21.54
CA ALA A 21 33.23 -13.87 -21.93
C ALA A 21 32.95 -14.90 -23.04
N ILE A 22 31.83 -15.63 -22.96
CA ILE A 22 31.41 -16.59 -23.99
C ILE A 22 31.11 -15.85 -25.32
N VAL A 23 30.39 -14.72 -25.25
CA VAL A 23 30.09 -13.88 -26.41
C VAL A 23 31.38 -13.34 -27.01
N GLY A 24 32.32 -12.86 -26.18
CA GLY A 24 33.62 -12.39 -26.62
C GLY A 24 34.47 -13.48 -27.32
N LEU A 25 34.44 -14.71 -26.79
CA LEU A 25 35.11 -15.86 -27.39
C LEU A 25 34.50 -16.25 -28.74
N VAL A 26 33.17 -16.27 -28.83
CA VAL A 26 32.44 -16.54 -30.09
C VAL A 26 32.73 -15.47 -31.13
N VAL A 27 32.75 -14.19 -30.73
CA VAL A 27 33.11 -13.07 -31.60
C VAL A 27 34.59 -13.19 -32.06
N PHE A 28 35.49 -13.58 -31.18
CA PHE A 28 36.90 -13.77 -31.53
C PHE A 28 37.09 -14.94 -32.51
N THR A 29 36.40 -16.06 -32.33
CA THR A 29 36.45 -17.21 -33.28
C THR A 29 35.81 -16.91 -34.61
N ILE A 30 34.81 -16.06 -34.69
CA ILE A 30 34.13 -15.60 -35.92
C ILE A 30 34.91 -14.45 -36.59
N ALA A 31 35.80 -13.75 -35.85
CA ALA A 31 36.58 -12.62 -36.35
C ALA A 31 37.61 -12.97 -37.46
N GLN A 32 37.77 -14.25 -37.77
CA GLN A 32 38.42 -14.68 -39.01
C GLN A 32 37.59 -14.36 -40.27
N VAL A 33 36.34 -13.95 -40.10
CA VAL A 33 35.45 -13.51 -41.20
C VAL A 33 35.54 -11.99 -41.32
N THR A 34 36.42 -11.54 -42.15
CA THR A 34 36.69 -10.11 -42.42
C THR A 34 35.52 -9.45 -43.18
N GLY A 35 35.07 -8.26 -42.78
CA GLY A 35 34.24 -7.41 -43.59
C GLY A 35 32.78 -7.21 -43.09
N ARG A 36 31.90 -6.85 -43.99
CA ARG A 36 30.48 -6.47 -43.79
C ARG A 36 29.68 -7.43 -42.89
N ASN A 37 29.98 -8.71 -42.94
CA ASN A 37 29.26 -9.75 -42.14
C ASN A 37 29.54 -9.66 -40.63
N LEU A 38 30.72 -9.16 -40.21
CA LEU A 38 31.03 -8.93 -38.80
C LEU A 38 30.13 -7.87 -38.18
N TYR A 39 29.89 -6.75 -38.89
CA TYR A 39 29.01 -5.68 -38.42
C TYR A 39 27.55 -6.12 -38.34
N ILE A 40 27.09 -6.99 -39.25
CA ILE A 40 25.73 -7.54 -39.22
C ILE A 40 25.54 -8.44 -37.99
N ILE A 41 26.52 -9.29 -37.68
CA ILE A 41 26.46 -10.22 -36.54
C ILE A 41 26.50 -9.42 -35.22
N ILE A 42 27.44 -8.49 -35.10
CA ILE A 42 27.55 -7.64 -33.87
C ILE A 42 26.29 -6.79 -33.68
N GLY A 43 25.77 -6.18 -34.75
CA GLY A 43 24.53 -5.40 -34.72
C GLY A 43 23.33 -6.25 -34.37
N GLY A 44 23.24 -7.48 -34.85
CA GLY A 44 22.17 -8.43 -34.50
C GLY A 44 22.20 -8.84 -33.03
N ILE A 45 23.38 -9.16 -32.48
CA ILE A 45 23.55 -9.53 -31.07
C ILE A 45 23.27 -8.32 -30.17
N ALA A 46 23.78 -7.15 -30.49
CA ALA A 46 23.53 -5.93 -29.73
C ALA A 46 22.05 -5.53 -29.76
N GLY A 47 21.37 -5.67 -30.90
CA GLY A 47 19.95 -5.45 -31.03
C GLY A 47 19.12 -6.43 -30.20
N ALA A 48 19.45 -7.74 -30.25
CA ALA A 48 18.78 -8.74 -29.42
C ALA A 48 18.97 -8.50 -27.92
N ALA A 49 20.18 -8.12 -27.49
CA ALA A 49 20.48 -7.77 -26.10
C ALA A 49 19.69 -6.53 -25.66
N ALA A 50 19.61 -5.49 -26.48
CA ALA A 50 18.82 -4.29 -26.22
C ALA A 50 17.32 -4.62 -26.07
N VAL A 51 16.77 -5.48 -26.93
CA VAL A 51 15.36 -5.93 -26.83
C VAL A 51 15.12 -6.71 -25.54
N LEU A 52 16.03 -7.59 -25.13
CA LEU A 52 15.90 -8.35 -23.88
C LEU A 52 15.96 -7.43 -22.65
N VAL A 53 16.88 -6.45 -22.64
CA VAL A 53 16.95 -5.43 -21.58
C VAL A 53 15.68 -4.57 -21.55
N LEU A 54 15.18 -4.16 -22.71
CA LEU A 54 13.93 -3.41 -22.82
C LEU A 54 12.74 -4.24 -22.32
N GLN A 55 12.66 -5.52 -22.72
CA GLN A 55 11.61 -6.44 -22.29
C GLN A 55 11.66 -6.70 -20.78
N GLN A 56 12.85 -6.81 -20.19
CA GLN A 56 13.02 -6.91 -18.74
C GLN A 56 12.59 -5.61 -18.03
N TYR A 57 12.93 -4.46 -18.59
CA TYR A 57 12.51 -3.15 -18.09
C TYR A 57 10.97 -3.00 -18.16
N TRP A 58 10.34 -3.39 -19.27
CA TRP A 58 8.88 -3.35 -19.44
C TRP A 58 8.16 -4.35 -18.54
N ARG A 59 8.73 -5.51 -18.24
CA ARG A 59 8.19 -6.46 -17.28
C ARG A 59 8.18 -5.93 -15.83
N THR A 60 9.11 -5.04 -15.50
CA THR A 60 9.16 -4.40 -14.17
C THR A 60 8.09 -3.32 -14.01
N VAL A 61 7.56 -2.79 -15.10
CA VAL A 61 6.45 -1.82 -15.16
C VAL A 61 5.17 -2.55 -15.58
N GLN A 62 4.78 -3.62 -14.88
CA GLN A 62 3.45 -4.19 -15.08
C GLN A 62 2.43 -3.26 -14.41
N LEU A 63 1.73 -2.49 -15.24
CA LEU A 63 0.52 -1.78 -14.86
C LEU A 63 -0.58 -2.83 -14.68
N THR A 64 -0.99 -3.06 -13.42
CA THR A 64 -2.10 -3.94 -13.11
C THR A 64 -3.33 -3.08 -12.88
N GLU A 65 -4.37 -3.29 -13.68
CA GLU A 65 -5.66 -2.66 -13.47
C GLU A 65 -6.38 -3.35 -12.32
N VAL A 66 -6.77 -2.58 -11.29
CA VAL A 66 -7.46 -3.09 -10.11
C VAL A 66 -8.77 -2.31 -9.93
N LYS A 67 -9.90 -3.02 -9.94
CA LYS A 67 -11.21 -2.45 -9.64
C LYS A 67 -11.52 -2.58 -8.15
N ILE A 68 -11.86 -1.48 -7.51
CA ILE A 68 -12.17 -1.41 -6.09
C ILE A 68 -13.52 -0.74 -5.90
N THR A 69 -14.41 -1.37 -5.15
CA THR A 69 -15.66 -0.77 -4.67
C THR A 69 -15.44 -0.31 -3.25
N VAL A 70 -15.60 0.99 -3.00
CA VAL A 70 -15.49 1.59 -1.67
C VAL A 70 -16.89 2.07 -1.27
N PRO A 71 -17.36 1.84 -0.03
CA PRO A 71 -18.61 2.38 0.45
C PRO A 71 -18.67 3.90 0.20
N GLN A 72 -19.80 4.41 -0.31
CA GLN A 72 -20.05 5.82 -0.67
C GLN A 72 -19.21 6.37 -1.84
N VAL A 73 -18.30 5.62 -2.42
CA VAL A 73 -17.56 6.00 -3.62
C VAL A 73 -17.83 4.96 -4.69
N SER A 74 -18.11 5.40 -5.91
CA SER A 74 -18.38 4.54 -7.08
C SER A 74 -17.23 3.53 -7.31
N GLU A 75 -17.47 2.53 -8.14
CA GLU A 75 -16.42 1.62 -8.60
C GLU A 75 -15.24 2.40 -9.18
N LEU A 76 -14.06 2.24 -8.55
CA LEU A 76 -12.85 2.94 -8.92
C LEU A 76 -11.91 1.98 -9.64
N THR A 77 -11.38 2.41 -10.79
CA THR A 77 -10.35 1.68 -11.53
C THR A 77 -8.98 2.28 -11.20
N PHE A 78 -8.04 1.45 -10.77
CA PHE A 78 -6.69 1.85 -10.41
C PHE A 78 -5.67 1.22 -11.37
N VAL A 79 -4.64 1.99 -11.70
CA VAL A 79 -3.47 1.49 -12.40
C VAL A 79 -2.30 1.50 -11.43
N VAL A 80 -1.80 0.33 -11.09
CA VAL A 80 -0.83 0.13 -10.00
C VAL A 80 0.56 -0.13 -10.57
N ASN A 81 1.52 0.71 -10.22
CA ASN A 81 2.94 0.49 -10.39
C ASN A 81 3.59 -0.02 -9.08
N ASN A 82 4.89 -0.34 -9.10
CA ASN A 82 5.58 -0.83 -7.91
C ASN A 82 5.61 0.19 -6.76
N ASP A 83 5.73 1.48 -7.05
CA ASP A 83 5.75 2.54 -6.03
C ASP A 83 4.36 2.66 -5.37
N ALA A 84 3.29 2.69 -6.18
CA ALA A 84 1.91 2.71 -5.68
C ALA A 84 1.58 1.45 -4.84
N ARG A 85 2.08 0.28 -5.26
CA ARG A 85 1.93 -0.98 -4.50
C ARG A 85 2.60 -0.91 -3.13
N GLN A 86 3.78 -0.31 -3.05
CA GLN A 86 4.50 -0.13 -1.79
C GLN A 86 3.80 0.85 -0.85
N VAL A 87 3.27 1.96 -1.38
CA VAL A 87 2.45 2.91 -0.63
C VAL A 87 1.18 2.24 -0.12
N ALA A 88 0.46 1.52 -0.98
CA ALA A 88 -0.74 0.78 -0.61
C ALA A 88 -0.48 -0.25 0.50
N TRP A 89 0.66 -0.96 0.45
CA TRP A 89 1.06 -1.90 1.50
C TRP A 89 1.24 -1.22 2.85
N LYS A 90 1.94 -0.07 2.90
CA LYS A 90 2.12 0.70 4.15
C LYS A 90 0.77 1.16 4.70
N LEU A 91 -0.09 1.70 3.86
CA LEU A 91 -1.42 2.16 4.25
C LEU A 91 -2.32 1.02 4.72
N TYR A 92 -2.26 -0.15 4.07
CA TYR A 92 -2.96 -1.36 4.51
C TYR A 92 -2.55 -1.75 5.93
N ILE A 93 -1.24 -1.90 6.19
CA ILE A 93 -0.75 -2.27 7.52
C ILE A 93 -1.16 -1.23 8.56
N GLU A 94 -0.98 0.06 8.29
CA GLU A 94 -1.38 1.14 9.21
C GLU A 94 -2.88 1.11 9.52
N THR A 95 -3.71 0.74 8.56
CA THR A 95 -5.17 0.70 8.76
C THR A 95 -5.59 -0.58 9.48
N VAL A 96 -5.11 -1.75 9.07
CA VAL A 96 -5.58 -3.05 9.58
C VAL A 96 -5.08 -3.36 11.01
N THR A 97 -3.99 -2.76 11.43
CA THR A 97 -3.40 -2.99 12.76
C THR A 97 -3.88 -2.03 13.84
N ARG A 98 -4.80 -1.13 13.52
CA ARG A 98 -5.36 -0.15 14.46
C ARG A 98 -6.84 -0.43 14.74
N VAL A 99 -7.38 0.32 15.69
CA VAL A 99 -8.82 0.30 16.01
C VAL A 99 -9.73 0.66 14.82
N SER A 100 -9.16 1.16 13.74
CA SER A 100 -9.88 1.53 12.51
C SER A 100 -10.63 0.38 11.84
N THR A 101 -10.23 -0.87 12.07
CA THR A 101 -10.88 -2.06 11.52
C THR A 101 -11.24 -3.09 12.58
N GLN A 102 -11.06 -2.75 13.86
CA GLN A 102 -11.36 -3.63 14.97
C GLN A 102 -12.47 -3.00 15.81
N PRO A 103 -13.69 -3.55 15.79
CA PRO A 103 -14.82 -2.98 16.53
C PRO A 103 -14.53 -2.95 18.03
N LEU A 104 -14.87 -1.83 18.66
CA LEU A 104 -14.87 -1.67 20.09
C LEU A 104 -16.20 -2.19 20.63
N SER A 105 -16.18 -3.09 21.61
CA SER A 105 -17.43 -3.51 22.27
C SER A 105 -18.06 -2.35 23.06
N ASP A 106 -19.34 -2.48 23.40
CA ASP A 106 -20.04 -1.38 24.10
C ASP A 106 -19.51 -1.16 25.52
N GLU A 107 -18.96 -2.18 26.15
CA GLU A 107 -18.49 -2.16 27.53
C GLU A 107 -16.95 -2.14 27.67
N GLU A 108 -16.21 -2.39 26.59
CA GLU A 108 -14.76 -2.52 26.62
C GLU A 108 -14.07 -1.43 25.83
N GLY A 109 -12.82 -1.14 26.22
CA GLY A 109 -11.96 -0.17 25.61
C GLY A 109 -12.41 1.28 25.86
N PHE A 110 -11.49 2.21 25.62
CA PHE A 110 -11.71 3.64 25.84
C PHE A 110 -11.88 4.39 24.52
N ILE A 111 -12.88 5.25 24.44
CA ILE A 111 -13.07 6.15 23.30
C ILE A 111 -11.87 7.08 23.14
N ARG A 112 -11.27 7.51 24.26
CA ARG A 112 -10.05 8.33 24.24
C ARG A 112 -8.94 7.65 23.44
N GLU A 113 -8.69 6.37 23.71
CA GLU A 113 -7.67 5.59 23.02
C GLU A 113 -8.04 5.35 21.54
N ALA A 114 -9.32 5.09 21.27
CA ALA A 114 -9.80 4.94 19.91
C ALA A 114 -9.61 6.22 19.08
N LEU A 115 -9.98 7.38 19.62
CA LEU A 115 -9.77 8.67 18.97
C LEU A 115 -8.27 8.95 18.74
N SER A 116 -7.43 8.65 19.74
CA SER A 116 -5.98 8.81 19.63
C SER A 116 -5.38 7.90 18.57
N SER A 117 -5.83 6.64 18.50
CA SER A 117 -5.42 5.69 17.48
C SER A 117 -5.80 6.15 16.06
N LEU A 118 -7.03 6.65 15.87
CA LEU A 118 -7.48 7.19 14.58
C LEU A 118 -6.76 8.49 14.20
N TYR A 119 -6.44 9.34 15.17
CA TYR A 119 -5.60 10.51 14.93
C TYR A 119 -4.18 10.12 14.51
N GLY A 120 -3.63 9.07 15.14
CA GLY A 120 -2.36 8.48 14.73
C GLY A 120 -2.42 7.95 13.29
N LEU A 121 -3.50 7.26 12.90
CA LEU A 121 -3.71 6.82 11.51
C LEU A 121 -3.74 8.00 10.54
N PHE A 122 -4.43 9.08 10.90
CA PHE A 122 -4.46 10.32 10.11
C PHE A 122 -3.05 10.90 9.89
N ALA A 123 -2.24 10.95 10.94
CA ALA A 123 -0.88 11.48 10.89
C ALA A 123 0.05 10.60 10.03
N THR A 124 0.08 9.28 10.31
CA THR A 124 0.96 8.34 9.59
C THR A 124 0.58 8.18 8.11
N THR A 125 -0.71 8.24 7.79
CA THR A 125 -1.17 8.27 6.38
C THR A 125 -0.62 9.49 5.66
N ARG A 126 -0.72 10.70 6.23
CA ARG A 126 -0.16 11.92 5.64
C ARG A 126 1.36 11.83 5.45
N ASP A 127 2.07 11.30 6.44
CA ASP A 127 3.53 11.18 6.36
C ASP A 127 3.95 10.15 5.32
N THR A 128 3.21 9.05 5.18
CA THR A 128 3.40 8.07 4.10
C THR A 128 3.22 8.74 2.73
N LEU A 129 2.15 9.52 2.54
CA LEU A 129 1.90 10.21 1.28
C LEU A 129 2.96 11.27 0.96
N LYS A 130 3.43 12.04 1.95
CA LYS A 130 4.48 13.05 1.76
C LYS A 130 5.83 12.44 1.41
N SER A 131 6.13 11.24 1.94
CA SER A 131 7.39 10.54 1.69
C SER A 131 7.39 9.73 0.41
N SER A 132 6.23 9.55 -0.23
CA SER A 132 6.08 8.84 -1.49
C SER A 132 6.18 9.79 -2.70
N ARG A 133 6.52 9.21 -3.87
CA ARG A 133 6.41 9.93 -5.13
C ARG A 133 4.96 9.91 -5.61
N PRO A 134 4.42 11.04 -6.09
CA PRO A 134 3.07 11.06 -6.64
C PRO A 134 2.93 10.08 -7.82
N SER A 135 1.88 9.27 -7.79
CA SER A 135 1.55 8.41 -8.92
C SER A 135 1.00 9.23 -10.08
N VAL A 136 1.46 8.94 -11.30
CA VAL A 136 0.89 9.56 -12.50
C VAL A 136 -0.40 8.83 -12.85
N PRO A 137 -1.56 9.51 -12.84
CA PRO A 137 -2.81 8.88 -13.24
C PRO A 137 -2.74 8.50 -14.73
N VAL A 138 -3.01 7.24 -15.03
CA VAL A 138 -3.26 6.81 -16.41
C VAL A 138 -4.71 7.14 -16.75
N SER A 139 -5.01 7.47 -18.01
CA SER A 139 -6.30 7.95 -18.49
C SER A 139 -7.51 7.31 -17.80
N GLY A 140 -8.22 8.08 -16.97
CA GLY A 140 -9.42 7.67 -16.25
C GLY A 140 -9.19 6.85 -14.97
N GLY A 141 -7.95 6.50 -14.61
CA GLY A 141 -7.64 5.74 -13.40
C GLY A 141 -7.47 6.63 -12.16
N GLN A 142 -7.84 6.10 -11.00
CA GLN A 142 -7.60 6.71 -9.69
C GLN A 142 -6.22 6.28 -9.16
N THR A 143 -5.67 7.04 -8.23
CA THR A 143 -4.38 6.74 -7.60
C THR A 143 -4.56 6.31 -6.14
N VAL A 144 -3.58 5.59 -5.59
CA VAL A 144 -3.58 5.20 -4.18
C VAL A 144 -3.62 6.43 -3.25
N GLU A 145 -2.99 7.52 -3.67
CA GLU A 145 -3.01 8.80 -2.96
C GLU A 145 -4.42 9.39 -2.91
N HIS A 146 -5.17 9.31 -4.02
CA HIS A 146 -6.54 9.77 -4.07
C HIS A 146 -7.42 8.99 -3.09
N LEU A 147 -7.30 7.65 -3.08
CA LEU A 147 -8.02 6.79 -2.14
C LEU A 147 -7.68 7.15 -0.69
N ALA A 148 -6.40 7.36 -0.37
CA ALA A 148 -5.95 7.72 0.96
C ALA A 148 -6.44 9.11 1.40
N VAL A 149 -6.37 10.11 0.51
CA VAL A 149 -6.87 11.47 0.80
C VAL A 149 -8.39 11.46 1.00
N THR A 150 -9.12 10.65 0.23
CA THR A 150 -10.56 10.45 0.40
C THR A 150 -10.87 9.89 1.79
N MET A 151 -10.18 8.83 2.21
CA MET A 151 -10.29 8.27 3.56
C MET A 151 -10.05 9.34 4.65
N LEU A 152 -8.98 10.13 4.51
CA LEU A 152 -8.64 11.15 5.49
C LEU A 152 -9.71 12.25 5.58
N ASN A 153 -10.20 12.74 4.45
CA ASN A 153 -11.04 13.92 4.40
C ASN A 153 -12.53 13.61 4.61
N HIS A 154 -13.00 12.46 4.15
CA HIS A 154 -14.43 12.11 4.19
C HIS A 154 -14.80 11.22 5.38
N GLU A 155 -13.85 10.41 5.91
CA GLU A 155 -14.12 9.54 7.04
C GLU A 155 -13.48 10.05 8.33
N LEU A 156 -12.15 10.14 8.37
CA LEU A 156 -11.43 10.43 9.61
C LEU A 156 -11.60 11.86 10.08
N ARG A 157 -11.46 12.85 9.19
CA ARG A 157 -11.50 14.27 9.58
C ARG A 157 -12.84 14.68 10.20
N PRO A 158 -14.01 14.38 9.61
CA PRO A 158 -15.29 14.76 10.20
C PRO A 158 -15.50 14.14 11.57
N PHE A 159 -15.18 12.86 11.72
CA PHE A 159 -15.31 12.14 12.98
C PHE A 159 -14.41 12.72 14.07
N LEU A 160 -13.12 12.87 13.78
CA LEU A 160 -12.15 13.37 14.74
C LEU A 160 -12.41 14.82 15.14
N SER A 161 -12.76 15.69 14.20
CA SER A 161 -13.08 17.10 14.49
C SER A 161 -14.34 17.27 15.31
N LYS A 162 -15.29 16.34 15.24
CA LYS A 162 -16.49 16.34 16.07
C LYS A 162 -16.20 15.84 17.50
N TRP A 163 -15.53 14.70 17.63
CA TRP A 163 -15.50 13.97 18.88
C TRP A 163 -14.31 14.30 19.79
N HIS A 164 -13.14 14.64 19.24
CA HIS A 164 -12.00 15.05 20.05
C HIS A 164 -12.27 16.26 20.96
N PRO A 165 -12.84 17.36 20.45
CA PRO A 165 -13.15 18.50 21.32
C PRO A 165 -14.17 18.17 22.40
N ARG A 166 -15.25 17.44 22.03
CA ARG A 166 -16.33 17.09 22.96
C ARG A 166 -15.86 16.24 24.13
N LEU A 167 -15.07 15.19 23.83
CA LEU A 167 -14.53 14.35 24.89
C LEU A 167 -13.54 15.12 25.78
N ARG A 168 -12.64 15.91 25.17
CA ARG A 168 -11.71 16.77 25.92
C ARG A 168 -12.43 17.75 26.84
N ASP A 169 -13.50 18.36 26.37
CA ASP A 169 -14.25 19.35 27.14
C ASP A 169 -15.01 18.68 28.32
N PHE A 170 -15.53 17.46 28.11
CA PHE A 170 -16.10 16.65 29.18
C PHE A 170 -15.04 16.31 30.24
N GLU A 171 -13.87 15.79 29.84
CA GLU A 171 -12.79 15.43 30.76
C GLU A 171 -12.27 16.64 31.59
N LYS A 172 -12.25 17.83 30.99
CA LYS A 172 -11.90 19.06 31.70
C LYS A 172 -12.95 19.51 32.72
N ALA A 173 -14.22 19.34 32.37
CA ALA A 173 -15.34 19.71 33.23
C ALA A 173 -15.56 18.70 34.38
N HIS A 174 -15.16 17.44 34.20
CA HIS A 174 -15.39 16.34 35.12
C HIS A 174 -14.09 15.56 35.38
N PRO A 175 -13.08 16.19 36.01
CA PRO A 175 -11.80 15.55 36.27
C PRO A 175 -11.98 14.39 37.27
N GLY A 176 -11.59 13.18 36.83
CA GLY A 176 -11.70 11.96 37.65
C GLY A 176 -12.97 11.12 37.39
N ASP A 177 -13.91 11.63 36.63
CA ASP A 177 -15.08 10.85 36.22
C ASP A 177 -14.68 9.74 35.20
N LYS A 178 -15.40 8.65 35.23
CA LYS A 178 -15.21 7.58 34.25
C LYS A 178 -15.72 8.01 32.87
N GLU A 179 -15.03 7.63 31.81
CA GLU A 179 -15.47 7.89 30.43
C GLU A 179 -16.87 7.35 30.15
N SER A 180 -17.27 6.26 30.82
CA SER A 180 -18.63 5.68 30.72
C SER A 180 -19.73 6.61 31.22
N SER A 181 -19.42 7.60 32.05
CA SER A 181 -20.38 8.62 32.51
C SER A 181 -20.55 9.78 31.53
N TRP A 182 -19.75 9.83 30.46
CA TRP A 182 -19.89 10.83 29.43
C TRP A 182 -21.22 10.68 28.68
N PRO A 183 -22.10 11.69 28.65
CA PRO A 183 -23.44 11.58 28.05
C PRO A 183 -23.40 11.18 26.56
N ASP A 184 -22.37 11.59 25.83
CA ASP A 184 -22.22 11.27 24.41
C ASP A 184 -21.49 9.93 24.13
N ASN A 185 -21.12 9.16 25.16
CA ASN A 185 -20.32 7.94 25.04
C ASN A 185 -20.91 6.95 24.03
N MET A 186 -22.18 6.56 24.21
CA MET A 186 -22.85 5.60 23.34
C MET A 186 -23.05 6.12 21.91
N THR A 187 -23.32 7.43 21.76
CA THR A 187 -23.47 8.05 20.44
C THR A 187 -22.13 8.07 19.70
N CYS A 188 -21.06 8.37 20.38
CA CYS A 188 -19.70 8.34 19.81
C CYS A 188 -19.31 6.91 19.40
N ARG A 189 -19.60 5.89 20.22
CA ARG A 189 -19.36 4.48 19.87
C ARG A 189 -20.15 4.03 18.65
N ALA A 190 -21.40 4.43 18.54
CA ALA A 190 -22.22 4.11 17.37
C ALA A 190 -21.68 4.74 16.09
N GLU A 191 -21.23 6.00 16.15
CA GLU A 191 -20.59 6.65 15.01
C GLU A 191 -19.21 6.06 14.70
N LEU A 192 -18.44 5.68 15.73
CA LEU A 192 -17.15 5.00 15.56
C LEU A 192 -17.33 3.69 14.78
N ARG A 193 -18.29 2.84 15.14
CA ARG A 193 -18.58 1.59 14.39
C ARG A 193 -18.83 1.87 12.92
N ARG A 194 -19.64 2.88 12.58
CA ARG A 194 -19.91 3.26 11.19
C ARG A 194 -18.63 3.68 10.46
N VAL A 195 -17.78 4.46 11.11
CA VAL A 195 -16.49 4.87 10.53
C VAL A 195 -15.59 3.64 10.35
N GLN A 196 -15.56 2.71 11.31
CA GLN A 196 -14.79 1.46 11.20
C GLN A 196 -15.24 0.59 10.02
N ASP A 197 -16.56 0.49 9.77
CA ASP A 197 -17.09 -0.23 8.60
C ASP A 197 -16.57 0.39 7.29
N HIS A 198 -16.60 1.72 7.19
CA HIS A 198 -16.07 2.42 6.03
C HIS A 198 -14.55 2.23 5.89
N LEU A 199 -13.79 2.37 6.99
CA LEU A 199 -12.34 2.19 7.00
C LEU A 199 -11.93 0.77 6.62
N THR A 200 -12.74 -0.24 6.96
CA THR A 200 -12.58 -1.62 6.50
C THR A 200 -12.60 -1.70 4.97
N GLY A 201 -13.54 -1.00 4.32
CA GLY A 201 -13.58 -0.89 2.87
C GLY A 201 -12.31 -0.28 2.26
N PHE A 202 -11.78 0.79 2.87
CA PHE A 202 -10.50 1.39 2.46
C PHE A 202 -9.32 0.45 2.69
N ALA A 203 -9.27 -0.26 3.82
CA ALA A 203 -8.22 -1.24 4.11
C ALA A 203 -8.19 -2.35 3.06
N LEU A 204 -9.35 -2.90 2.69
CA LEU A 204 -9.47 -3.89 1.61
C LEU A 204 -9.05 -3.29 0.26
N GLY A 205 -9.36 -2.03 0.00
CA GLY A 205 -8.89 -1.30 -1.17
C GLY A 205 -7.36 -1.24 -1.23
N PHE A 206 -6.72 -0.83 -0.16
CA PHE A 206 -5.25 -0.80 -0.07
C PHE A 206 -4.64 -2.20 -0.19
N ALA A 207 -5.26 -3.22 0.43
CA ALA A 207 -4.80 -4.60 0.32
C ALA A 207 -4.79 -5.09 -1.13
N ARG A 208 -5.88 -4.83 -1.89
CA ARG A 208 -5.97 -5.18 -3.32
C ARG A 208 -4.91 -4.47 -4.14
N LEU A 209 -4.70 -3.15 -3.91
CA LEU A 209 -3.66 -2.37 -4.57
C LEU A 209 -2.25 -2.89 -4.23
N ALA A 210 -2.03 -3.33 -3.00
CA ALA A 210 -0.78 -3.95 -2.57
C ALA A 210 -0.57 -5.37 -3.12
N GLY A 211 -1.63 -6.01 -3.63
CA GLY A 211 -1.60 -7.41 -4.09
C GLY A 211 -1.66 -8.42 -2.95
N VAL A 212 -2.24 -8.04 -1.81
CA VAL A 212 -2.46 -8.93 -0.65
C VAL A 212 -3.60 -9.90 -0.98
N ARG A 213 -3.35 -11.19 -0.80
CA ARG A 213 -4.35 -12.25 -0.94
C ARG A 213 -5.03 -12.49 0.43
N ASN A 214 -6.32 -12.76 0.41
CA ASN A 214 -7.12 -13.08 1.62
C ASN A 214 -7.06 -12.00 2.72
N ALA A 215 -7.05 -10.72 2.31
CA ALA A 215 -6.99 -9.60 3.25
C ALA A 215 -8.17 -9.56 4.22
N GLU A 216 -9.34 -10.07 3.79
CA GLU A 216 -10.53 -10.17 4.63
C GLU A 216 -10.29 -11.00 5.90
N ALA A 217 -9.53 -12.09 5.80
CA ALA A 217 -9.21 -12.95 6.95
C ALA A 217 -8.35 -12.25 8.03
N ALA A 218 -7.64 -11.18 7.66
CA ALA A 218 -6.84 -10.39 8.60
C ALA A 218 -7.64 -9.24 9.26
N ILE A 219 -8.79 -8.88 8.69
CA ILE A 219 -9.61 -7.75 9.14
C ILE A 219 -10.77 -8.22 10.02
N VAL A 220 -11.41 -9.32 9.63
CA VAL A 220 -12.52 -9.89 10.42
C VAL A 220 -11.92 -10.78 11.49
N PRO A 221 -12.09 -10.47 12.80
CA PRO A 221 -11.75 -11.42 13.86
C PRO A 221 -12.50 -12.72 13.59
N ALA A 222 -11.81 -13.86 13.63
CA ALA A 222 -12.49 -15.14 13.57
C ALA A 222 -13.61 -15.10 14.61
N SER A 223 -14.85 -15.18 14.17
CA SER A 223 -16.01 -15.22 15.06
C SER A 223 -15.77 -16.33 16.08
N GLN A 224 -15.60 -15.95 17.34
CA GLN A 224 -15.53 -16.95 18.40
C GLN A 224 -16.81 -17.77 18.30
N PRO A 225 -16.73 -19.11 18.24
CA PRO A 225 -17.93 -19.91 18.31
C PRO A 225 -18.63 -19.56 19.62
N ALA A 226 -19.91 -19.21 19.52
CA ALA A 226 -20.73 -18.94 20.68
C ALA A 226 -20.64 -20.15 21.61
N SER A 227 -20.09 -19.96 22.81
CA SER A 227 -20.01 -20.91 23.89
C SER A 227 -21.35 -21.02 24.59
#